data_537ad5d0ea85a6906d6396af2332ce54
#
_entry.id   537ad5d0ea85a6906d6396af2332ce54
#
_cell.length_a   1.000
_cell.length_b   1.000
_cell.length_c   1.000
_cell.angle_alpha   90.00
_cell.angle_beta   90.00
_cell.angle_gamma   90.00
#
_symmetry.space_group_name_H-M   'P 1'
#
loop_
_entity.id
_entity.type
_entity.pdbx_description
1 polymer ?
#
loop_
_entity_poly.entity_id
_entity_poly.type
_entity_poly.pdbx_seq_one_letter_code
_entity_poly.pdbx_strand_id
1 'polypeptide(L)'
;MRLRRVPIGLIVDSRVTAVKAGIAIDTDPLEAHFLAGGNVAHVVLALIAADKAGIALDYNRACAIALAIKGTSKTVLEAVRTSINPKVIDCPNPSTGKTTIDAVARDGIGVKVRARVTVRSNLNRFVGGATEDTIIARVGEGIITSIGSAVSYKDVLENPDRISRTVLDKGLDTGTAFEILSVDIADVDIGDNIGAKLQAEQAEADKVVAQAKAEMRRAAAVATEQEMKARTQEMQAK
;
A
#
# COMPACT_ATOMS: atom_id res chain seq x y z
N MET A 1 -4.32 40.81 1.77
CA MET A 1 -5.05 39.83 2.58
C MET A 1 -6.54 40.19 2.53
N ARG A 2 -7.39 39.41 1.83
CA ARG A 2 -8.83 39.68 1.81
C ARG A 2 -9.42 39.14 3.11
N LEU A 3 -9.91 40.03 3.97
CA LEU A 3 -10.71 39.65 5.15
C LEU A 3 -11.92 38.83 4.69
N ARG A 4 -11.96 37.54 5.08
CA ARG A 4 -13.14 36.69 4.86
C ARG A 4 -14.27 37.23 5.75
N ARG A 5 -15.34 37.75 5.13
CA ARG A 5 -16.56 38.05 5.86
C ARG A 5 -17.23 36.75 6.27
N VAL A 6 -17.55 36.64 7.56
CA VAL A 6 -18.27 35.47 8.10
C VAL A 6 -19.71 35.52 7.60
N PRO A 7 -20.22 34.47 6.91
CA PRO A 7 -21.60 34.44 6.45
C PRO A 7 -22.50 34.10 7.65
N ILE A 8 -23.15 35.11 8.21
CA ILE A 8 -24.00 35.01 9.41
C ILE A 8 -25.06 33.90 9.24
N GLY A 9 -25.72 33.83 8.06
CA GLY A 9 -26.71 32.81 7.77
C GLY A 9 -26.17 31.37 7.96
N LEU A 10 -24.97 31.07 7.42
CA LEU A 10 -24.36 29.75 7.54
C LEU A 10 -24.07 29.38 9.00
N ILE A 11 -23.59 30.35 9.80
CA ILE A 11 -23.28 30.11 11.21
C ILE A 11 -24.57 29.85 12.01
N VAL A 12 -25.59 30.69 11.79
CA VAL A 12 -26.89 30.56 12.46
C VAL A 12 -27.57 29.23 12.10
N ASP A 13 -27.62 28.87 10.82
CA ASP A 13 -28.24 27.65 10.35
C ASP A 13 -27.51 26.41 10.91
N SER A 14 -26.17 26.47 10.96
CA SER A 14 -25.35 25.39 11.54
C SER A 14 -25.61 25.25 13.04
N ARG A 15 -25.70 26.36 13.78
CA ARG A 15 -26.03 26.35 15.21
C ARG A 15 -27.44 25.83 15.47
N VAL A 16 -28.42 26.30 14.71
CA VAL A 16 -29.82 25.82 14.81
C VAL A 16 -29.87 24.28 14.56
N THR A 17 -29.13 23.79 13.59
CA THR A 17 -29.06 22.37 13.27
C THR A 17 -28.44 21.57 14.42
N ALA A 18 -27.36 22.08 15.02
CA ALA A 18 -26.71 21.45 16.18
C ALA A 18 -27.65 21.41 17.39
N VAL A 19 -28.27 22.52 17.74
CA VAL A 19 -29.21 22.63 18.88
C VAL A 19 -30.43 21.72 18.70
N LYS A 20 -31.02 21.64 17.50
CA LYS A 20 -32.12 20.70 17.21
C LYS A 20 -31.69 19.21 17.36
N ALA A 21 -30.44 18.92 17.20
CA ALA A 21 -29.87 17.58 17.42
C ALA A 21 -29.44 17.34 18.88
N GLY A 22 -29.60 18.31 19.77
CA GLY A 22 -29.22 18.23 21.19
C GLY A 22 -27.76 18.55 21.48
N ILE A 23 -27.02 19.08 20.49
CA ILE A 23 -25.60 19.41 20.64
C ILE A 23 -25.47 20.91 20.90
N ALA A 24 -24.94 21.27 22.06
CA ALA A 24 -24.72 22.68 22.44
C ALA A 24 -23.37 23.15 21.86
N ILE A 25 -23.42 24.05 20.88
CA ILE A 25 -22.23 24.69 20.29
C ILE A 25 -22.53 26.21 20.22
N ASP A 26 -21.58 26.99 20.71
CA ASP A 26 -21.67 28.47 20.60
C ASP A 26 -21.27 28.98 19.20
N THR A 27 -21.58 30.22 18.91
CA THR A 27 -21.28 30.86 17.62
C THR A 27 -19.79 31.08 17.41
N ASP A 28 -19.06 31.46 18.46
CA ASP A 28 -17.64 31.82 18.37
C ASP A 28 -16.75 30.67 17.85
N PRO A 29 -16.89 29.41 18.36
CA PRO A 29 -16.18 28.26 17.80
C PRO A 29 -16.52 28.01 16.32
N LEU A 30 -17.78 28.18 15.91
CA LEU A 30 -18.21 28.00 14.52
C LEU A 30 -17.57 29.05 13.60
N GLU A 31 -17.54 30.30 14.03
CA GLU A 31 -16.89 31.40 13.32
C GLU A 31 -15.38 31.20 13.21
N ALA A 32 -14.72 30.79 14.29
CA ALA A 32 -13.29 30.49 14.30
C ALA A 32 -12.93 29.40 13.30
N HIS A 33 -13.73 28.32 13.25
CA HIS A 33 -13.53 27.24 12.30
C HIS A 33 -13.74 27.69 10.84
N PHE A 34 -14.75 28.51 10.59
CA PHE A 34 -14.97 29.11 9.27
C PHE A 34 -13.79 29.99 8.83
N LEU A 35 -13.29 30.85 9.73
CA LEU A 35 -12.15 31.73 9.46
C LEU A 35 -10.86 30.92 9.17
N ALA A 36 -10.67 29.80 9.85
CA ALA A 36 -9.60 28.83 9.55
C ALA A 36 -9.76 28.15 8.19
N GLY A 37 -10.92 28.40 7.53
CA GLY A 37 -11.24 27.86 6.20
C GLY A 37 -11.82 26.45 6.23
N GLY A 38 -12.35 26.04 7.36
CA GLY A 38 -13.10 24.80 7.50
C GLY A 38 -14.54 24.91 7.00
N ASN A 39 -15.21 23.79 6.81
CA ASN A 39 -16.62 23.69 6.45
C ASN A 39 -17.46 23.42 7.71
N VAL A 40 -18.09 24.46 8.24
CA VAL A 40 -18.87 24.41 9.48
C VAL A 40 -20.03 23.41 9.40
N ALA A 41 -20.77 23.42 8.28
CA ALA A 41 -21.91 22.53 8.10
C ALA A 41 -21.50 21.04 8.14
N HIS A 42 -20.39 20.68 7.50
CA HIS A 42 -19.88 19.31 7.52
C HIS A 42 -19.44 18.87 8.92
N VAL A 43 -18.84 19.77 9.70
CA VAL A 43 -18.45 19.48 11.09
C VAL A 43 -19.66 19.24 11.96
N VAL A 44 -20.69 20.09 11.87
CA VAL A 44 -21.94 19.93 12.65
C VAL A 44 -22.64 18.61 12.27
N LEU A 45 -22.76 18.28 10.98
CA LEU A 45 -23.36 17.03 10.55
C LEU A 45 -22.54 15.80 11.02
N ALA A 46 -21.21 15.91 11.05
CA ALA A 46 -20.35 14.85 11.56
C ALA A 46 -20.53 14.63 13.07
N LEU A 47 -20.64 15.72 13.83
CA LEU A 47 -20.92 15.63 15.27
C LEU A 47 -22.28 14.98 15.56
N ILE A 48 -23.30 15.36 14.80
CA ILE A 48 -24.65 14.76 14.92
C ILE A 48 -24.59 13.26 14.58
N ALA A 49 -23.87 12.90 13.55
CA ALA A 49 -23.71 11.49 13.17
C ALA A 49 -22.94 10.69 14.23
N ALA A 50 -21.89 11.25 14.81
CA ALA A 50 -21.11 10.64 15.88
C ALA A 50 -21.95 10.47 17.15
N ASP A 51 -22.68 11.50 17.57
CA ASP A 51 -23.56 11.46 18.75
C ASP A 51 -24.63 10.37 18.63
N LYS A 52 -25.32 10.34 17.47
CA LYS A 52 -26.34 9.30 17.20
C LYS A 52 -25.79 7.88 17.16
N ALA A 53 -24.51 7.72 16.83
CA ALA A 53 -23.82 6.44 16.81
C ALA A 53 -23.15 6.08 18.14
N GLY A 54 -23.26 6.95 19.16
CA GLY A 54 -22.62 6.75 20.46
C GLY A 54 -21.09 6.88 20.42
N ILE A 55 -20.55 7.58 19.40
CA ILE A 55 -19.11 7.78 19.26
C ILE A 55 -18.73 9.11 19.93
N ALA A 56 -17.80 9.05 20.88
CA ALA A 56 -17.27 10.24 21.53
C ALA A 56 -16.41 11.05 20.54
N LEU A 57 -16.97 12.11 19.99
CA LEU A 57 -16.30 13.06 19.11
C LEU A 57 -16.53 14.48 19.63
N ASP A 58 -15.49 15.11 20.12
CA ASP A 58 -15.56 16.50 20.56
C ASP A 58 -15.45 17.46 19.36
N TYR A 59 -15.99 18.69 19.54
CA TYR A 59 -16.01 19.72 18.49
C TYR A 59 -14.61 20.08 17.99
N ASN A 60 -13.64 20.26 18.90
CA ASN A 60 -12.28 20.65 18.53
C ASN A 60 -11.61 19.57 17.68
N ARG A 61 -11.83 18.30 18.02
CA ARG A 61 -11.33 17.17 17.25
C ARG A 61 -11.99 17.08 15.87
N ALA A 62 -13.30 17.27 15.79
CA ALA A 62 -14.01 17.30 14.51
C ALA A 62 -13.48 18.41 13.59
N CYS A 63 -13.21 19.60 14.16
CA CYS A 63 -12.58 20.71 13.46
C CYS A 63 -11.15 20.38 13.00
N ALA A 64 -10.34 19.76 13.86
CA ALA A 64 -8.98 19.35 13.53
C ALA A 64 -8.96 18.34 12.37
N ILE A 65 -9.85 17.34 12.41
CA ILE A 65 -10.03 16.39 11.30
C ILE A 65 -10.43 17.11 10.01
N ALA A 66 -11.43 18.01 10.07
CA ALA A 66 -11.91 18.76 8.91
C ALA A 66 -10.81 19.59 8.26
N LEU A 67 -9.93 20.19 9.06
CA LEU A 67 -8.78 20.96 8.55
C LEU A 67 -7.66 20.07 8.03
N ALA A 68 -7.41 18.92 8.65
CA ALA A 68 -6.39 17.97 8.22
C ALA A 68 -6.67 17.36 6.83
N ILE A 69 -7.96 17.10 6.53
CA ILE A 69 -8.39 16.57 5.23
C ILE A 69 -8.72 17.65 4.19
N LYS A 70 -8.53 18.92 4.55
CA LYS A 70 -8.80 20.04 3.63
C LYS A 70 -7.94 19.93 2.38
N GLY A 71 -8.58 20.01 1.21
CA GLY A 71 -7.92 19.85 -0.09
C GLY A 71 -7.92 18.41 -0.61
N THR A 72 -8.40 17.44 0.17
CA THR A 72 -8.69 16.10 -0.30
C THR A 72 -10.16 15.98 -0.70
N SER A 73 -10.52 14.89 -1.40
CA SER A 73 -11.92 14.58 -1.73
C SER A 73 -12.73 14.07 -0.53
N LYS A 74 -12.09 13.86 0.63
CA LYS A 74 -12.72 13.31 1.84
C LYS A 74 -13.32 14.41 2.70
N THR A 75 -14.36 14.06 3.45
CA THR A 75 -15.03 14.95 4.42
C THR A 75 -14.96 14.37 5.82
N VAL A 76 -15.06 15.24 6.85
CA VAL A 76 -15.13 14.78 8.25
C VAL A 76 -16.36 13.88 8.49
N LEU A 77 -17.46 14.15 7.81
CA LEU A 77 -18.67 13.31 7.87
C LEU A 77 -18.39 11.90 7.32
N GLU A 78 -17.63 11.79 6.24
CA GLU A 78 -17.22 10.50 5.68
C GLU A 78 -16.29 9.74 6.63
N ALA A 79 -15.35 10.43 7.29
CA ALA A 79 -14.49 9.83 8.31
C ALA A 79 -15.32 9.23 9.46
N VAL A 80 -16.34 9.97 9.95
CA VAL A 80 -17.25 9.46 10.97
C VAL A 80 -18.08 8.28 10.45
N ARG A 81 -18.61 8.37 9.23
CA ARG A 81 -19.37 7.26 8.62
C ARG A 81 -18.52 5.99 8.49
N THR A 82 -17.27 6.11 8.09
CA THR A 82 -16.35 4.97 7.99
C THR A 82 -15.95 4.42 9.37
N SER A 83 -16.03 5.23 10.41
CA SER A 83 -15.87 4.76 11.79
C SER A 83 -17.07 3.94 12.25
N ILE A 84 -18.28 4.27 11.77
CA ILE A 84 -19.52 3.54 12.07
C ILE A 84 -19.65 2.29 11.20
N ASN A 85 -19.49 2.47 9.89
CA ASN A 85 -19.61 1.43 8.88
C ASN A 85 -18.23 1.17 8.25
N PRO A 86 -17.60 0.04 8.55
CA PRO A 86 -16.32 -0.32 7.96
C PRO A 86 -16.36 -0.30 6.44
N LYS A 87 -15.24 0.07 5.84
CA LYS A 87 -15.04 0.12 4.39
C LYS A 87 -14.13 -1.02 3.95
N VAL A 88 -14.45 -1.63 2.82
CA VAL A 88 -13.58 -2.61 2.17
C VAL A 88 -12.69 -1.89 1.15
N ILE A 89 -11.40 -2.18 1.20
CA ILE A 89 -10.38 -1.66 0.27
C ILE A 89 -9.73 -2.84 -0.44
N ASP A 90 -9.61 -2.75 -1.76
CA ASP A 90 -8.90 -3.77 -2.54
C ASP A 90 -7.39 -3.58 -2.43
N CYS A 91 -6.65 -4.66 -2.29
CA CYS A 91 -5.20 -4.69 -2.27
C CYS A 91 -4.69 -5.69 -3.34
N PRO A 92 -4.02 -5.20 -4.39
CA PRO A 92 -3.63 -3.81 -4.66
C PRO A 92 -4.79 -2.93 -5.08
N ASN A 93 -4.60 -1.61 -5.01
CA ASN A 93 -5.60 -0.67 -5.48
C ASN A 93 -5.69 -0.71 -7.02
N PRO A 94 -6.88 -0.98 -7.58
CA PRO A 94 -7.07 -1.07 -9.04
C PRO A 94 -6.67 0.20 -9.80
N SER A 95 -6.74 1.37 -9.16
CA SER A 95 -6.37 2.66 -9.78
C SER A 95 -4.87 2.75 -10.13
N THR A 96 -4.02 1.90 -9.54
CA THR A 96 -2.58 1.85 -9.82
C THR A 96 -2.22 1.02 -11.06
N GLY A 97 -3.22 0.43 -11.73
CA GLY A 97 -3.04 -0.45 -12.89
C GLY A 97 -2.57 -1.87 -12.55
N LYS A 98 -2.29 -2.17 -11.29
CA LYS A 98 -1.99 -3.51 -10.81
C LYS A 98 -3.27 -4.17 -10.31
N THR A 99 -3.51 -5.41 -10.75
CA THR A 99 -4.69 -6.19 -10.34
C THR A 99 -4.36 -7.24 -9.29
N THR A 100 -3.09 -7.63 -9.18
CA THR A 100 -2.60 -8.67 -8.28
C THR A 100 -1.33 -8.23 -7.56
N ILE A 101 -1.07 -8.82 -6.40
CA ILE A 101 0.19 -8.79 -5.69
C ILE A 101 0.96 -10.02 -6.14
N ASP A 102 2.12 -9.81 -6.76
CA ASP A 102 2.97 -10.88 -7.25
C ASP A 102 4.08 -11.15 -6.22
N ALA A 103 4.19 -12.39 -5.77
CA ALA A 103 5.21 -12.83 -4.83
C ALA A 103 5.76 -14.21 -5.25
N VAL A 104 6.93 -14.57 -4.76
CA VAL A 104 7.58 -15.86 -5.08
C VAL A 104 7.76 -16.64 -3.80
N ALA A 105 7.27 -17.88 -3.77
CA ALA A 105 7.51 -18.81 -2.68
C ALA A 105 8.95 -19.36 -2.72
N ARG A 106 9.40 -20.03 -1.65
CA ARG A 106 10.79 -20.54 -1.56
C ARG A 106 11.12 -21.59 -2.62
N ASP A 107 10.12 -22.28 -3.13
CA ASP A 107 10.27 -23.26 -4.24
C ASP A 107 10.49 -22.59 -5.62
N GLY A 108 10.53 -21.25 -5.68
CA GLY A 108 10.77 -20.48 -6.88
C GLY A 108 9.54 -20.30 -7.77
N ILE A 109 8.34 -20.68 -7.30
CA ILE A 109 7.09 -20.52 -8.04
C ILE A 109 6.44 -19.20 -7.65
N GLY A 110 6.07 -18.43 -8.66
CA GLY A 110 5.31 -17.20 -8.52
C GLY A 110 3.89 -17.47 -8.07
N VAL A 111 3.38 -16.65 -7.16
CA VAL A 111 1.99 -16.67 -6.68
C VAL A 111 1.43 -15.26 -6.86
N LYS A 112 0.26 -15.16 -7.45
CA LYS A 112 -0.48 -13.91 -7.65
C LYS A 112 -1.67 -13.90 -6.71
N VAL A 113 -1.74 -12.87 -5.87
CA VAL A 113 -2.76 -12.77 -4.83
C VAL A 113 -3.53 -11.47 -4.96
N ARG A 114 -4.82 -11.55 -4.73
CA ARG A 114 -5.69 -10.39 -4.50
C ARG A 114 -6.27 -10.47 -3.11
N ALA A 115 -6.16 -9.40 -2.35
CA ALA A 115 -6.71 -9.33 -1.01
C ALA A 115 -7.74 -8.18 -0.89
N ARG A 116 -8.66 -8.33 0.04
CA ARG A 116 -9.59 -7.29 0.49
C ARG A 116 -9.32 -6.99 1.95
N VAL A 117 -9.21 -5.73 2.27
CA VAL A 117 -8.92 -5.26 3.62
C VAL A 117 -10.12 -4.49 4.13
N THR A 118 -10.74 -4.98 5.19
CA THR A 118 -11.82 -4.25 5.86
C THR A 118 -11.20 -3.33 6.90
N VAL A 119 -11.45 -2.04 6.74
CA VAL A 119 -10.90 -1.01 7.63
C VAL A 119 -11.99 -0.15 8.23
N ARG A 120 -11.73 0.36 9.41
CA ARG A 120 -12.54 1.33 10.13
C ARG A 120 -11.71 2.58 10.42
N SER A 121 -12.29 3.77 10.27
CA SER A 121 -11.61 5.02 10.66
C SER A 121 -11.44 5.09 12.16
N ASN A 122 -10.23 5.37 12.62
CA ASN A 122 -9.96 5.68 14.02
C ASN A 122 -9.86 7.20 14.19
N LEU A 123 -10.95 7.82 14.66
CA LEU A 123 -11.06 9.27 14.78
C LEU A 123 -10.01 9.86 15.74
N ASN A 124 -9.48 9.05 16.67
CA ASN A 124 -8.45 9.48 17.59
C ASN A 124 -7.06 9.59 16.93
N ARG A 125 -6.80 8.81 15.89
CA ARG A 125 -5.53 8.82 15.14
C ARG A 125 -5.64 9.50 13.79
N PHE A 126 -6.81 10.09 13.46
CA PHE A 126 -7.06 10.62 12.13
C PHE A 126 -6.18 11.82 11.77
N VAL A 127 -5.94 12.69 12.75
CA VAL A 127 -5.01 13.84 12.58
C VAL A 127 -3.58 13.36 12.72
N GLY A 128 -2.80 13.51 11.65
CA GLY A 128 -1.41 13.03 11.59
C GLY A 128 -1.24 11.54 11.29
N GLY A 129 -2.33 10.80 11.10
CA GLY A 129 -2.30 9.40 10.70
C GLY A 129 -2.06 9.24 9.19
N ALA A 130 -1.38 8.16 8.81
CA ALA A 130 -1.16 7.82 7.42
C ALA A 130 -2.47 7.40 6.72
N THR A 131 -2.52 7.56 5.40
CA THR A 131 -3.70 7.35 4.56
C THR A 131 -3.97 5.87 4.23
N GLU A 132 -5.07 5.60 3.53
CA GLU A 132 -5.45 4.28 3.00
C GLU A 132 -4.33 3.67 2.15
N ASP A 133 -3.65 4.46 1.33
CA ASP A 133 -2.57 3.99 0.46
C ASP A 133 -1.42 3.38 1.27
N THR A 134 -1.15 3.93 2.46
CA THR A 134 -0.15 3.36 3.37
C THR A 134 -0.56 1.99 3.90
N ILE A 135 -1.85 1.80 4.20
CA ILE A 135 -2.37 0.48 4.61
C ILE A 135 -2.23 -0.52 3.46
N ILE A 136 -2.65 -0.14 2.25
CA ILE A 136 -2.54 -0.98 1.07
C ILE A 136 -1.09 -1.41 0.84
N ALA A 137 -0.14 -0.47 0.93
CA ALA A 137 1.28 -0.76 0.76
C ALA A 137 1.80 -1.72 1.84
N ARG A 138 1.50 -1.47 3.12
CA ARG A 138 1.94 -2.32 4.24
C ARG A 138 1.33 -3.71 4.20
N VAL A 139 0.03 -3.81 3.88
CA VAL A 139 -0.65 -5.11 3.73
C VAL A 139 -0.06 -5.86 2.55
N GLY A 140 0.16 -5.19 1.41
CA GLY A 140 0.83 -5.78 0.25
C GLY A 140 2.22 -6.33 0.60
N GLU A 141 3.04 -5.57 1.32
CA GLU A 141 4.34 -6.01 1.82
C GLU A 141 4.21 -7.20 2.79
N GLY A 142 3.22 -7.15 3.69
CA GLY A 142 2.92 -8.23 4.61
C GLY A 142 2.57 -9.54 3.89
N ILE A 143 1.77 -9.46 2.83
CA ILE A 143 1.40 -10.60 1.98
C ILE A 143 2.62 -11.15 1.25
N ILE A 144 3.42 -10.29 0.59
CA ILE A 144 4.65 -10.69 -0.11
C ILE A 144 5.60 -11.41 0.85
N THR A 145 5.81 -10.86 2.05
CA THR A 145 6.68 -11.45 3.06
C THR A 145 6.15 -12.81 3.53
N SER A 146 4.83 -12.95 3.70
CA SER A 146 4.20 -14.20 4.12
C SER A 146 4.37 -15.29 3.07
N ILE A 147 4.13 -14.98 1.79
CA ILE A 147 4.31 -15.88 0.66
C ILE A 147 5.79 -16.25 0.50
N GLY A 148 6.71 -15.27 0.56
CA GLY A 148 8.15 -15.51 0.45
C GLY A 148 8.72 -16.36 1.59
N SER A 149 8.03 -16.44 2.74
CA SER A 149 8.38 -17.31 3.85
C SER A 149 7.79 -18.72 3.74
N ALA A 150 6.79 -18.94 2.89
CA ALA A 150 6.17 -20.24 2.67
C ALA A 150 7.16 -21.21 1.96
N VAL A 151 7.16 -22.48 2.37
CA VAL A 151 8.06 -23.48 1.82
C VAL A 151 7.71 -23.78 0.36
N SER A 152 6.40 -23.82 0.06
CA SER A 152 5.89 -24.13 -1.27
C SER A 152 4.66 -23.26 -1.57
N TYR A 153 4.43 -23.03 -2.87
CA TYR A 153 3.19 -22.40 -3.34
C TYR A 153 1.94 -23.20 -2.93
N LYS A 154 2.06 -24.53 -2.76
CA LYS A 154 0.97 -25.39 -2.30
C LYS A 154 0.50 -25.02 -0.90
N ASP A 155 1.42 -24.72 0.00
CA ASP A 155 1.09 -24.28 1.37
C ASP A 155 0.26 -23.00 1.35
N VAL A 156 0.51 -22.12 0.38
CA VAL A 156 -0.23 -20.87 0.19
C VAL A 156 -1.64 -21.13 -0.32
N LEU A 157 -1.79 -22.04 -1.29
CA LEU A 157 -3.07 -22.42 -1.88
C LEU A 157 -3.97 -23.20 -0.91
N GLU A 158 -3.39 -24.07 -0.10
CA GLU A 158 -4.12 -24.90 0.86
C GLU A 158 -4.60 -24.08 2.07
N ASN A 159 -3.84 -23.08 2.47
CA ASN A 159 -4.12 -22.29 3.68
C ASN A 159 -3.95 -20.77 3.49
N PRO A 160 -4.75 -20.12 2.63
CA PRO A 160 -4.69 -18.68 2.42
C PRO A 160 -4.96 -17.88 3.70
N ASP A 161 -5.78 -18.42 4.61
CA ASP A 161 -6.09 -17.78 5.91
C ASP A 161 -4.85 -17.60 6.79
N ARG A 162 -3.83 -18.37 6.61
CA ARG A 162 -2.55 -18.22 7.33
C ARG A 162 -1.88 -16.91 6.97
N ILE A 163 -1.98 -16.48 5.70
CA ILE A 163 -1.46 -15.18 5.25
C ILE A 163 -2.23 -14.07 5.94
N SER A 164 -3.56 -14.14 5.92
CA SER A 164 -4.44 -13.16 6.57
C SER A 164 -4.10 -12.96 8.04
N ARG A 165 -3.97 -14.05 8.79
CA ARG A 165 -3.58 -14.01 10.22
C ARG A 165 -2.19 -13.40 10.42
N THR A 166 -1.20 -13.83 9.65
CA THR A 166 0.18 -13.31 9.76
C THR A 166 0.23 -11.81 9.49
N VAL A 167 -0.58 -11.33 8.56
CA VAL A 167 -0.67 -9.90 8.21
C VAL A 167 -1.34 -9.11 9.34
N LEU A 168 -2.43 -9.63 9.91
CA LEU A 168 -3.13 -9.00 11.04
C LEU A 168 -2.26 -8.95 12.31
N ASP A 169 -1.56 -10.03 12.63
CA ASP A 169 -0.69 -10.12 13.81
C ASP A 169 0.47 -9.13 13.79
N LYS A 170 0.86 -8.66 12.60
CA LYS A 170 1.91 -7.63 12.44
C LYS A 170 1.48 -6.23 12.87
N GLY A 171 0.19 -5.98 13.13
CA GLY A 171 -0.31 -4.67 13.55
C GLY A 171 0.01 -3.55 12.57
N LEU A 172 -0.24 -3.79 11.28
CA LEU A 172 0.15 -2.90 10.18
C LEU A 172 -0.62 -1.56 10.16
N ASP A 173 -1.65 -1.43 10.97
CA ASP A 173 -2.44 -0.21 11.17
C ASP A 173 -1.78 0.81 12.11
N THR A 174 -0.69 0.44 12.77
CA THR A 174 0.01 1.34 13.70
C THR A 174 0.46 2.62 13.00
N GLY A 175 0.09 3.79 13.57
CA GLY A 175 0.41 5.11 13.02
C GLY A 175 -0.42 5.49 11.78
N THR A 176 -1.53 4.76 11.50
CA THR A 176 -2.48 5.13 10.45
C THR A 176 -3.76 5.72 11.01
N ALA A 177 -4.51 6.41 10.16
CA ALA A 177 -5.84 6.94 10.46
C ALA A 177 -6.93 5.85 10.55
N PHE A 178 -6.57 4.60 10.27
CA PHE A 178 -7.48 3.48 10.16
C PHE A 178 -7.06 2.34 11.08
N GLU A 179 -8.01 1.48 11.38
CA GLU A 179 -7.85 0.21 12.08
C GLU A 179 -8.24 -0.91 11.13
N ILE A 180 -7.42 -1.93 11.00
CA ILE A 180 -7.68 -3.09 10.16
C ILE A 180 -8.53 -4.08 10.96
N LEU A 181 -9.72 -4.41 10.44
CA LEU A 181 -10.63 -5.36 11.07
C LEU A 181 -10.44 -6.78 10.53
N SER A 182 -10.28 -6.91 9.20
CA SER A 182 -9.97 -8.18 8.54
C SER A 182 -9.09 -7.96 7.32
N VAL A 183 -8.37 -9.00 6.97
CA VAL A 183 -7.67 -9.14 5.69
C VAL A 183 -8.12 -10.45 5.09
N ASP A 184 -8.82 -10.39 3.97
CA ASP A 184 -9.41 -11.55 3.32
C ASP A 184 -8.70 -11.77 1.98
N ILE A 185 -8.17 -12.98 1.78
CA ILE A 185 -7.58 -13.36 0.50
C ILE A 185 -8.73 -13.73 -0.44
N ALA A 186 -8.93 -12.89 -1.46
CA ALA A 186 -10.05 -13.02 -2.38
C ALA A 186 -9.74 -13.97 -3.55
N ASP A 187 -8.48 -14.03 -3.96
CA ASP A 187 -8.05 -14.83 -5.11
C ASP A 187 -6.57 -15.18 -4.99
N VAL A 188 -6.21 -16.41 -5.40
CA VAL A 188 -4.82 -16.90 -5.40
C VAL A 188 -4.59 -17.67 -6.69
N ASP A 189 -3.78 -17.11 -7.56
CA ASP A 189 -3.38 -17.72 -8.83
C ASP A 189 -1.91 -18.14 -8.81
N ILE A 190 -1.60 -19.18 -9.58
CA ILE A 190 -0.22 -19.61 -9.80
C ILE A 190 0.37 -18.80 -10.95
N GLY A 191 1.51 -18.20 -10.70
CA GLY A 191 2.30 -17.48 -11.68
C GLY A 191 3.39 -18.36 -12.32
N ASP A 192 4.38 -17.71 -12.90
CA ASP A 192 5.49 -18.37 -13.59
C ASP A 192 6.43 -19.07 -12.60
N ASN A 193 7.04 -20.15 -13.06
CA ASN A 193 8.15 -20.78 -12.35
C ASN A 193 9.44 -19.99 -12.58
N ILE A 194 9.65 -18.98 -11.72
CA ILE A 194 10.78 -18.06 -11.80
C ILE A 194 12.09 -18.80 -11.49
N GLY A 195 12.05 -19.80 -10.60
CA GLY A 195 13.20 -20.62 -10.26
C GLY A 195 13.73 -21.40 -11.47
N ALA A 196 12.84 -22.07 -12.21
CA ALA A 196 13.22 -22.78 -13.43
C ALA A 196 13.72 -21.85 -14.53
N LYS A 197 13.11 -20.67 -14.67
CA LYS A 197 13.54 -19.65 -15.65
C LYS A 197 14.95 -19.14 -15.35
N LEU A 198 15.23 -18.80 -14.10
CA LEU A 198 16.57 -18.37 -13.68
C LEU A 198 17.62 -19.45 -13.88
N GLN A 199 17.29 -20.74 -13.58
CA GLN A 199 18.21 -21.85 -13.82
C GLN A 199 18.50 -22.05 -15.31
N ALA A 200 17.50 -21.89 -16.18
CA ALA A 200 17.68 -21.97 -17.62
C ALA A 200 18.58 -20.83 -18.15
N GLU A 201 18.32 -19.59 -17.71
CA GLU A 201 19.12 -18.42 -18.07
C GLU A 201 20.58 -18.55 -17.58
N GLN A 202 20.78 -19.09 -16.37
CA GLN A 202 22.12 -19.33 -15.82
C GLN A 202 22.86 -20.42 -16.59
N ALA A 203 22.19 -21.52 -16.94
CA ALA A 203 22.77 -22.59 -17.75
C ALA A 203 23.17 -22.08 -19.16
N GLU A 204 22.37 -21.19 -19.76
CA GLU A 204 22.71 -20.59 -21.05
C GLU A 204 23.89 -19.63 -20.94
N ALA A 205 23.96 -18.80 -19.89
CA ALA A 205 25.10 -17.95 -19.61
C ALA A 205 26.39 -18.76 -19.40
N ASP A 206 26.32 -19.83 -18.62
CA ASP A 206 27.46 -20.73 -18.39
C ASP A 206 27.94 -21.40 -19.68
N LYS A 207 27.02 -21.79 -20.56
CA LYS A 207 27.34 -22.33 -21.90
C LYS A 207 28.08 -21.30 -22.75
N VAL A 208 27.62 -20.03 -22.78
CA VAL A 208 28.29 -18.95 -23.53
C VAL A 208 29.69 -18.70 -22.98
N VAL A 209 29.85 -18.68 -21.65
CA VAL A 209 31.18 -18.52 -21.01
C VAL A 209 32.10 -19.70 -21.35
N ALA A 210 31.58 -20.92 -21.33
CA ALA A 210 32.34 -22.11 -21.69
C ALA A 210 32.78 -22.10 -23.17
N GLN A 211 31.90 -21.67 -24.08
CA GLN A 211 32.22 -21.52 -25.50
C GLN A 211 33.29 -20.45 -25.70
N ALA A 212 33.15 -19.28 -25.09
CA ALA A 212 34.17 -18.22 -25.21
C ALA A 212 35.54 -18.69 -24.68
N LYS A 213 35.58 -19.42 -23.56
CA LYS A 213 36.84 -20.01 -23.06
C LYS A 213 37.43 -21.02 -24.01
N ALA A 214 36.60 -21.87 -24.65
CA ALA A 214 37.05 -22.82 -25.62
C ALA A 214 37.63 -22.16 -26.88
N GLU A 215 37.01 -21.09 -27.38
CA GLU A 215 37.50 -20.27 -28.49
C GLU A 215 38.79 -19.57 -28.14
N MET A 216 38.93 -19.00 -26.97
CA MET A 216 40.20 -18.40 -26.50
C MET A 216 41.33 -19.43 -26.44
N ARG A 217 41.05 -20.66 -25.96
CA ARG A 217 42.05 -21.74 -25.93
C ARG A 217 42.45 -22.17 -27.35
N ARG A 218 41.47 -22.27 -28.28
CA ARG A 218 41.77 -22.60 -29.69
C ARG A 218 42.59 -21.50 -30.33
N ALA A 219 42.26 -20.24 -30.13
CA ALA A 219 43.00 -19.10 -30.65
C ALA A 219 44.44 -19.07 -30.10
N ALA A 220 44.62 -19.32 -28.80
CA ALA A 220 45.94 -19.42 -28.17
C ALA A 220 46.78 -20.59 -28.74
N ALA A 221 46.15 -21.75 -28.96
CA ALA A 221 46.83 -22.91 -29.56
C ALA A 221 47.27 -22.65 -31.01
N VAL A 222 46.41 -22.00 -31.81
CA VAL A 222 46.75 -21.61 -33.19
C VAL A 222 47.88 -20.56 -33.20
N ALA A 223 47.86 -19.60 -32.29
CA ALA A 223 48.94 -18.60 -32.19
C ALA A 223 50.27 -19.25 -31.82
N THR A 224 50.29 -20.16 -30.84
CA THR A 224 51.52 -20.93 -30.50
C THR A 224 52.00 -21.80 -31.64
N GLU A 225 51.11 -22.45 -32.39
CA GLU A 225 51.49 -23.24 -33.57
C GLU A 225 52.13 -22.34 -34.69
N GLN A 226 51.55 -21.17 -34.93
CA GLN A 226 52.11 -20.19 -35.88
C GLN A 226 53.48 -19.67 -35.46
N GLU A 227 53.67 -19.35 -34.18
CA GLU A 227 54.97 -18.95 -33.64
C GLU A 227 56.01 -20.08 -33.79
N MET A 228 55.65 -21.33 -33.51
CA MET A 228 56.55 -22.48 -33.68
C MET A 228 56.92 -22.69 -35.15
N LYS A 229 55.96 -22.56 -36.08
CA LYS A 229 56.23 -22.63 -37.53
C LYS A 229 57.14 -21.52 -38.00
N ALA A 230 56.94 -20.30 -37.54
CA ALA A 230 57.81 -19.14 -37.89
C ALA A 230 59.25 -19.36 -37.39
N ARG A 231 59.42 -19.81 -36.13
CA ARG A 231 60.74 -20.17 -35.57
C ARG A 231 61.45 -21.30 -36.33
N THR A 232 60.67 -22.29 -36.77
CA THR A 232 61.24 -23.42 -37.55
C THR A 232 61.73 -22.93 -38.94
N GLN A 233 60.99 -22.04 -39.60
CA GLN A 233 61.37 -21.46 -40.85
C GLN A 233 62.64 -20.54 -40.75
N GLU A 234 62.71 -19.78 -39.64
CA GLU A 234 63.91 -18.97 -39.37
C GLU A 234 65.19 -19.81 -39.15
N MET A 235 65.04 -20.99 -38.48
CA MET A 235 66.12 -21.91 -38.25
C MET A 235 66.55 -22.67 -39.56
N GLN A 236 65.67 -22.88 -40.51
CA GLN A 236 65.99 -23.47 -41.81
C GLN A 236 66.60 -22.51 -42.81
N ALA A 237 66.43 -21.21 -42.59
CA ALA A 237 66.97 -20.15 -43.45
C ALA A 237 68.38 -19.66 -43.05
N LYS A 238 68.95 -20.19 -41.94
CA LYS A 238 70.33 -19.97 -41.48
C LYS A 238 71.21 -21.17 -41.80
#